data_3a92f92aa5dccb4ed2e22374fc47b518
#
_entry.id   3a92f92aa5dccb4ed2e22374fc47b518
#
_cell.length_a   1.000
_cell.length_b   1.000
_cell.length_c   1.000
_cell.angle_alpha   90.00
_cell.angle_beta   90.00
_cell.angle_gamma   90.00
#
_symmetry.space_group_name_H-M   'P 1'
#
loop_
_entity.id
_entity.type
_entity.pdbx_description
1 polymer ?
#
loop_
_entity_poly.entity_id
_entity_poly.type
_entity_poly.pdbx_seq_one_letter_code
_entity_poly.pdbx_strand_id
1 'polypeptide(L)'
;MVYAVLTGDIVGSSRVEGKAHLELNTSLKRSFELVKDTYRDAHSLPSFDIFRGDSFQGVLDNAIYALEASLLIRAHLRKDQVADQQSDWDARIAIGIGEIDYLPDNVSEGDGPAYRSSGPVLDRLKKETKLEIQTPWQEINDELSTECALLDAVIAGWTPSQAEA
;
A
#
# COMPACT_ATOMS: atom_id res chain seq x y z
N MET A 1 -10.31 15.49 -11.76
CA MET A 1 -10.61 14.22 -11.03
C MET A 1 -9.53 14.03 -9.99
N VAL A 2 -9.89 13.60 -8.78
CA VAL A 2 -8.90 13.40 -7.70
C VAL A 2 -8.58 11.91 -7.62
N TYR A 3 -7.33 11.57 -7.82
CA TYR A 3 -6.80 10.22 -7.77
C TYR A 3 -6.08 9.96 -6.44
N ALA A 4 -5.84 8.69 -6.16
CA ALA A 4 -4.85 8.29 -5.17
C ALA A 4 -3.77 7.45 -5.85
N VAL A 5 -2.51 7.75 -5.51
CA VAL A 5 -1.35 6.94 -5.85
C VAL A 5 -0.81 6.30 -4.57
N LEU A 6 -0.81 4.98 -4.55
CA LEU A 6 -0.21 4.18 -3.50
C LEU A 6 1.21 3.82 -3.93
N THR A 7 2.20 4.24 -3.19
CA THR A 7 3.58 3.79 -3.40
C THR A 7 4.02 3.02 -2.17
N GLY A 8 4.46 1.78 -2.34
CA GLY A 8 4.77 0.93 -1.21
C GLY A 8 5.96 0.00 -1.43
N ASP A 9 6.46 -0.53 -0.33
CA ASP A 9 7.47 -1.59 -0.30
C ASP A 9 7.16 -2.62 0.79
N ILE A 10 7.71 -3.82 0.62
CA ILE A 10 7.53 -4.91 1.58
C ILE A 10 8.53 -4.80 2.72
N VAL A 11 8.02 -4.84 3.95
CA VAL A 11 8.84 -4.77 5.16
C VAL A 11 9.75 -6.00 5.24
N GLY A 12 11.07 -5.76 5.33
CA GLY A 12 12.04 -6.82 5.56
C GLY A 12 12.24 -7.79 4.40
N SER A 13 11.81 -7.46 3.18
CA SER A 13 11.95 -8.27 1.97
C SER A 13 13.38 -8.79 1.75
N SER A 14 14.38 -7.98 2.07
CA SER A 14 15.80 -8.36 1.95
C SER A 14 16.26 -9.50 2.89
N ARG A 15 15.45 -9.86 3.88
CA ARG A 15 15.71 -10.98 4.80
C ARG A 15 14.99 -12.27 4.39
N VAL A 16 14.10 -12.16 3.41
CA VAL A 16 13.29 -13.28 2.92
C VAL A 16 13.96 -13.83 1.67
N GLU A 17 14.40 -15.08 1.70
CA GLU A 17 15.14 -15.70 0.61
C GLU A 17 14.41 -16.92 0.01
N GLY A 18 14.77 -17.27 -1.20
CA GLY A 18 14.35 -18.51 -1.84
C GLY A 18 12.83 -18.63 -2.00
N LYS A 19 12.27 -19.75 -1.54
CA LYS A 19 10.85 -20.10 -1.69
C LYS A 19 9.95 -19.09 -0.97
N ALA A 20 10.34 -18.62 0.21
CA ALA A 20 9.57 -17.66 0.99
C ALA A 20 9.44 -16.30 0.28
N HIS A 21 10.47 -15.85 -0.43
CA HIS A 21 10.39 -14.63 -1.24
C HIS A 21 9.36 -14.78 -2.39
N LEU A 22 9.31 -15.96 -3.02
CA LEU A 22 8.33 -16.23 -4.07
C LEU A 22 6.89 -16.26 -3.51
N GLU A 23 6.70 -16.85 -2.34
CA GLU A 23 5.40 -16.90 -1.64
C GLU A 23 4.94 -15.49 -1.25
N LEU A 24 5.84 -14.66 -0.72
CA LEU A 24 5.57 -13.26 -0.36
C LEU A 24 5.13 -12.44 -1.58
N ASN A 25 5.85 -12.54 -2.69
CA ASN A 25 5.47 -11.87 -3.93
C ASN A 25 4.13 -12.37 -4.50
N THR A 26 3.84 -13.65 -4.32
CA THR A 26 2.56 -14.23 -4.72
C THR A 26 1.43 -13.69 -3.86
N SER A 27 1.64 -13.58 -2.55
CA SER A 27 0.67 -12.98 -1.62
C SER A 27 0.42 -11.51 -1.96
N LEU A 28 1.47 -10.73 -2.25
CA LEU A 28 1.33 -9.34 -2.67
C LEU A 28 0.46 -9.21 -3.94
N LYS A 29 0.70 -10.03 -4.96
CA LYS A 29 -0.12 -10.02 -6.19
C LYS A 29 -1.58 -10.39 -5.91
N ARG A 30 -1.81 -11.37 -5.04
CA ARG A 30 -3.18 -11.75 -4.63
C ARG A 30 -3.89 -10.62 -3.88
N SER A 31 -3.16 -9.86 -3.07
CA SER A 31 -3.74 -8.68 -2.40
C SER A 31 -4.20 -7.62 -3.40
N PHE A 32 -3.48 -7.42 -4.51
CA PHE A 32 -3.92 -6.50 -5.58
C PHE A 32 -5.17 -6.99 -6.28
N GLU A 33 -5.28 -8.29 -6.56
CA GLU A 33 -6.51 -8.86 -7.14
C GLU A 33 -7.69 -8.74 -6.16
N LEU A 34 -7.46 -8.94 -4.86
CA LEU A 34 -8.49 -8.71 -3.84
C LEU A 34 -8.99 -7.25 -3.86
N VAL A 35 -8.09 -6.28 -3.93
CA VAL A 35 -8.46 -4.85 -4.05
C VAL A 35 -9.26 -4.61 -5.32
N LYS A 36 -8.82 -5.11 -6.47
CA LYS A 36 -9.55 -4.98 -7.73
C LYS A 36 -10.96 -5.58 -7.66
N ASP A 37 -11.07 -6.77 -7.08
CA ASP A 37 -12.36 -7.45 -6.93
C ASP A 37 -13.30 -6.71 -5.99
N THR A 38 -12.79 -6.14 -4.91
CA THR A 38 -13.56 -5.36 -3.94
C THR A 38 -14.20 -4.12 -4.59
N TYR A 39 -13.50 -3.46 -5.51
CA TYR A 39 -13.98 -2.21 -6.12
C TYR A 39 -14.48 -2.38 -7.56
N ARG A 40 -14.63 -3.61 -8.04
CA ARG A 40 -15.09 -3.88 -9.43
C ARG A 40 -16.41 -3.19 -9.77
N ASP A 41 -17.38 -3.24 -8.87
CA ASP A 41 -18.71 -2.67 -9.09
C ASP A 41 -18.78 -1.16 -8.82
N ALA A 42 -17.75 -0.59 -8.21
CA ALA A 42 -17.67 0.84 -7.93
C ALA A 42 -17.20 1.67 -9.14
N HIS A 43 -17.04 1.06 -10.32
CA HIS A 43 -16.45 1.67 -11.51
C HIS A 43 -15.04 2.25 -11.26
N SER A 44 -14.39 1.81 -10.20
CA SER A 44 -13.01 2.13 -9.87
C SER A 44 -12.17 0.89 -10.17
N LEU A 45 -11.30 0.97 -11.16
CA LEU A 45 -10.42 -0.14 -11.53
C LEU A 45 -9.00 0.17 -11.04
N PRO A 46 -8.67 -0.25 -9.80
CA PRO A 46 -7.33 -0.08 -9.29
C PRO A 46 -6.32 -0.80 -10.19
N SER A 47 -5.25 -0.12 -10.56
CA SER A 47 -4.15 -0.70 -11.31
C SER A 47 -2.90 -0.72 -10.44
N PHE A 48 -2.17 -1.85 -10.44
CA PHE A 48 -0.97 -2.05 -9.61
C PHE A 48 0.16 -2.65 -10.44
N ASP A 49 1.36 -2.12 -10.23
CA ASP A 49 2.61 -2.65 -10.77
C ASP A 49 3.61 -2.93 -9.66
N ILE A 50 4.38 -4.01 -9.82
CA ILE A 50 5.54 -4.32 -8.98
C ILE A 50 6.80 -3.95 -9.75
N PHE A 51 7.67 -3.18 -9.12
CA PHE A 51 8.98 -2.82 -9.65
C PHE A 51 10.07 -3.09 -8.60
N ARG A 52 11.30 -3.35 -9.06
CA ARG A 52 12.45 -3.65 -8.17
C ARG A 52 12.25 -4.80 -7.19
N GLY A 53 11.34 -5.74 -7.50
CA GLY A 53 11.17 -7.00 -6.76
C GLY A 53 10.29 -6.93 -5.52
N ASP A 54 10.30 -5.83 -4.77
CA ASP A 54 9.59 -5.68 -3.50
C ASP A 54 8.85 -4.34 -3.36
N SER A 55 9.03 -3.45 -4.31
CA SER A 55 8.34 -2.16 -4.36
C SER A 55 7.17 -2.25 -5.34
N PHE A 56 6.11 -1.54 -5.03
CA PHE A 56 4.92 -1.50 -5.86
C PHE A 56 4.33 -0.10 -5.94
N GLN A 57 3.56 0.12 -6.98
CA GLN A 57 2.76 1.31 -7.15
C GLN A 57 1.36 0.96 -7.61
N GLY A 58 0.37 1.64 -7.06
CA GLY A 58 -1.02 1.48 -7.42
C GLY A 58 -1.68 2.82 -7.69
N VAL A 59 -2.64 2.84 -8.59
CA VAL A 59 -3.47 4.01 -8.88
C VAL A 59 -4.93 3.65 -8.69
N LEU A 60 -5.63 4.49 -7.94
CA LEU A 60 -7.08 4.46 -7.80
C LEU A 60 -7.66 5.75 -8.38
N ASP A 61 -8.62 5.63 -9.26
CA ASP A 61 -9.35 6.77 -9.86
C ASP A 61 -10.34 7.42 -8.88
N ASN A 62 -10.61 6.77 -7.75
CA ASN A 62 -11.37 7.32 -6.64
C ASN A 62 -10.57 7.24 -5.33
N ALA A 63 -10.10 8.40 -4.87
CA ALA A 63 -9.26 8.52 -3.69
C ALA A 63 -9.91 8.06 -2.36
N ILE A 64 -11.23 8.01 -2.31
CA ILE A 64 -11.98 7.57 -1.10
C ILE A 64 -11.69 6.12 -0.70
N TYR A 65 -11.27 5.28 -1.65
CA TYR A 65 -10.96 3.88 -1.40
C TYR A 65 -9.48 3.63 -1.05
N ALA A 66 -8.63 4.66 -1.08
CA ALA A 66 -7.18 4.48 -0.98
C ALA A 66 -6.72 3.94 0.37
N LEU A 67 -7.30 4.43 1.45
CA LEU A 67 -6.99 3.94 2.80
C LEU A 67 -7.41 2.48 2.96
N GLU A 68 -8.65 2.15 2.62
CA GLU A 68 -9.16 0.78 2.70
C GLU A 68 -8.35 -0.18 1.82
N ALA A 69 -8.00 0.21 0.58
CA ALA A 69 -7.13 -0.59 -0.29
C ALA A 69 -5.77 -0.88 0.35
N SER A 70 -5.17 0.12 1.00
CA SER A 70 -3.90 -0.04 1.72
C SER A 70 -4.03 -1.00 2.90
N LEU A 71 -5.13 -0.93 3.64
CA LEU A 71 -5.42 -1.84 4.76
C LEU A 71 -5.66 -3.27 4.27
N LEU A 72 -6.38 -3.47 3.16
CA LEU A 72 -6.60 -4.77 2.54
C LEU A 72 -5.28 -5.42 2.11
N ILE A 73 -4.37 -4.66 1.49
CA ILE A 73 -3.04 -5.16 1.10
C ILE A 73 -2.28 -5.63 2.34
N ARG A 74 -2.20 -4.83 3.38
CA ARG A 74 -1.49 -5.15 4.61
C ARG A 74 -2.11 -6.33 5.37
N ALA A 75 -3.44 -6.36 5.50
CA ALA A 75 -4.16 -7.45 6.13
C ALA A 75 -3.92 -8.78 5.38
N HIS A 76 -3.97 -8.77 4.04
CA HIS A 76 -3.73 -9.95 3.24
C HIS A 76 -2.31 -10.51 3.41
N LEU A 77 -1.29 -9.64 3.43
CA LEU A 77 0.09 -10.05 3.70
C LEU A 77 0.23 -10.69 5.09
N ARG A 78 -0.34 -10.09 6.11
CA ARG A 78 -0.30 -10.62 7.48
C ARG A 78 -1.07 -11.93 7.64
N LYS A 79 -2.18 -12.07 6.96
CA LYS A 79 -2.96 -13.33 6.92
C LYS A 79 -2.15 -14.47 6.32
N ASP A 80 -1.46 -14.22 5.22
CA ASP A 80 -0.71 -15.22 4.46
C ASP A 80 0.67 -15.53 5.07
N GLN A 81 1.05 -14.82 6.13
CA GLN A 81 2.32 -15.04 6.81
C GLN A 81 2.45 -16.46 7.33
N VAL A 82 3.54 -17.13 6.98
CA VAL A 82 3.85 -18.47 7.44
C VAL A 82 4.43 -18.44 8.85
N ALA A 83 3.89 -19.24 9.77
CA ALA A 83 4.18 -19.21 11.20
C ALA A 83 5.66 -19.44 11.59
N ASP A 84 6.45 -20.07 10.71
CA ASP A 84 7.87 -20.40 10.96
C ASP A 84 8.87 -19.35 10.45
N GLN A 85 8.38 -18.21 9.94
CA GLN A 85 9.28 -17.18 9.40
C GLN A 85 9.59 -16.10 10.43
N GLN A 86 10.86 -15.72 10.51
CA GLN A 86 11.38 -14.69 11.44
C GLN A 86 10.96 -13.26 11.08
N SER A 87 10.19 -13.05 10.02
CA SER A 87 9.77 -11.72 9.56
C SER A 87 8.25 -11.64 9.45
N ASP A 88 7.68 -10.63 10.09
CA ASP A 88 6.28 -10.25 9.86
C ASP A 88 6.10 -9.77 8.42
N TRP A 89 5.17 -10.40 7.68
CA TRP A 89 4.81 -9.93 6.35
C TRP A 89 3.90 -8.70 6.47
N ASP A 90 4.39 -7.59 6.03
CA ASP A 90 3.67 -6.30 6.02
C ASP A 90 4.24 -5.40 4.91
N ALA A 91 3.57 -4.31 4.61
CA ALA A 91 4.04 -3.30 3.67
C ALA A 91 4.08 -1.92 4.30
N ARG A 92 5.06 -1.09 3.89
CA ARG A 92 4.99 0.36 4.07
C ARG A 92 4.29 0.93 2.85
N ILE A 93 3.31 1.79 3.07
CA ILE A 93 2.49 2.38 2.01
C ILE A 93 2.35 3.87 2.26
N ALA A 94 2.74 4.67 1.28
CA ALA A 94 2.46 6.09 1.22
C ALA A 94 1.38 6.35 0.17
N ILE A 95 0.34 7.08 0.56
CA ILE A 95 -0.78 7.45 -0.28
C ILE A 95 -0.64 8.92 -0.66
N GLY A 96 -0.51 9.23 -1.94
CA GLY A 96 -0.57 10.59 -2.47
C GLY A 96 -1.93 10.87 -3.08
N ILE A 97 -2.61 11.90 -2.59
CA ILE A 97 -3.91 12.34 -3.10
C ILE A 97 -3.71 13.57 -3.99
N GLY A 98 -4.25 13.55 -5.19
CA GLY A 98 -4.13 14.69 -6.11
C GLY A 98 -4.53 14.38 -7.54
N GLU A 99 -4.12 15.26 -8.44
CA GLU A 99 -4.29 15.08 -9.88
C GLU A 99 -3.17 14.18 -10.44
N ILE A 100 -3.45 13.58 -11.59
CA ILE A 100 -2.48 12.84 -12.39
C ILE A 100 -2.37 13.54 -13.74
N ASP A 101 -1.14 13.91 -14.12
CA ASP A 101 -0.85 14.57 -15.39
C ASP A 101 -0.68 13.56 -16.53
N TYR A 102 -0.12 12.39 -16.21
CA TYR A 102 0.11 11.30 -17.15
C TYR A 102 -0.12 9.95 -16.49
N LEU A 103 -1.00 9.14 -17.07
CA LEU A 103 -1.36 7.80 -16.58
C LEU A 103 -1.18 6.78 -17.71
N PRO A 104 -0.04 6.08 -17.79
CA PRO A 104 0.20 5.00 -18.76
C PRO A 104 -0.39 3.67 -18.29
N ASP A 105 -0.37 2.66 -19.16
CA ASP A 105 -0.78 1.29 -18.82
C ASP A 105 0.07 0.72 -17.68
N ASN A 106 1.39 0.97 -17.70
CA ASN A 106 2.29 0.70 -16.58
C ASN A 106 2.24 1.88 -15.60
N VAL A 107 1.45 1.74 -14.53
CA VAL A 107 1.20 2.84 -13.59
C VAL A 107 2.47 3.32 -12.87
N SER A 108 3.53 2.53 -12.80
CA SER A 108 4.80 2.94 -12.22
C SER A 108 5.58 3.98 -13.05
N GLU A 109 5.16 4.23 -14.29
CA GLU A 109 5.72 5.25 -15.19
C GLU A 109 4.88 6.54 -15.23
N GLY A 110 3.83 6.62 -14.42
CA GLY A 110 2.94 7.77 -14.33
C GLY A 110 3.59 9.01 -13.70
N ASP A 111 2.98 10.17 -13.92
CA ASP A 111 3.40 11.43 -13.31
C ASP A 111 2.20 12.32 -12.95
N GLY A 112 2.43 13.19 -11.98
CA GLY A 112 1.46 14.17 -11.51
C GLY A 112 1.60 14.46 -10.02
N PRO A 113 0.83 15.41 -9.50
CA PRO A 113 0.84 15.77 -8.08
C PRO A 113 0.68 14.59 -7.13
N ALA A 114 -0.21 13.63 -7.43
CA ALA A 114 -0.42 12.44 -6.60
C ALA A 114 0.84 11.56 -6.54
N TYR A 115 1.54 11.36 -7.66
CA TYR A 115 2.80 10.61 -7.73
C TYR A 115 3.92 11.33 -6.98
N ARG A 116 4.07 12.64 -7.21
CA ARG A 116 5.08 13.48 -6.54
C ARG A 116 4.86 13.60 -5.03
N SER A 117 3.64 13.33 -4.56
CA SER A 117 3.33 13.26 -3.13
C SER A 117 3.65 11.90 -2.53
N SER A 118 3.29 10.78 -3.17
CA SER A 118 3.44 9.44 -2.58
C SER A 118 4.90 8.97 -2.48
N GLY A 119 5.69 9.08 -3.55
CA GLY A 119 7.08 8.60 -3.59
C GLY A 119 7.98 9.21 -2.50
N PRO A 120 8.15 10.55 -2.45
CA PRO A 120 8.96 11.19 -1.41
C PRO A 120 8.44 10.96 0.02
N VAL A 121 7.14 10.70 0.21
CA VAL A 121 6.59 10.33 1.51
C VAL A 121 7.07 8.95 1.91
N LEU A 122 7.01 7.96 1.02
CA LEU A 122 7.52 6.62 1.30
C LEU A 122 9.01 6.66 1.70
N ASP A 123 9.82 7.43 0.97
CA ASP A 123 11.27 7.54 1.23
C ASP A 123 11.59 8.08 2.63
N ARG A 124 10.75 8.94 3.18
CA ARG A 124 10.96 9.54 4.52
C ARG A 124 10.16 8.84 5.65
N LEU A 125 9.36 7.83 5.35
CA LEU A 125 8.69 7.03 6.37
C LEU A 125 9.72 6.44 7.33
N LYS A 126 9.52 6.67 8.62
CA LYS A 126 10.34 6.05 9.67
C LYS A 126 10.10 4.55 9.68
N LYS A 127 11.03 3.80 10.24
CA LYS A 127 10.95 2.34 10.31
C LYS A 127 9.68 1.83 11.02
N GLU A 128 9.21 2.60 11.99
CA GLU A 128 8.03 2.28 12.81
C GLU A 128 6.71 2.66 12.11
N THR A 129 6.74 3.64 11.19
CA THR A 129 5.58 4.12 10.45
C THR A 129 5.44 3.33 9.14
N LYS A 130 4.29 2.74 8.92
CA LYS A 130 4.03 1.93 7.73
C LYS A 130 2.92 2.48 6.85
N LEU A 131 2.21 3.48 7.32
CA LEU A 131 1.13 4.12 6.59
C LEU A 131 1.21 5.64 6.74
N GLU A 132 1.10 6.36 5.62
CA GLU A 132 1.03 7.82 5.60
C GLU A 132 0.17 8.27 4.41
N ILE A 133 -0.61 9.32 4.60
CA ILE A 133 -1.44 9.92 3.56
C ILE A 133 -1.02 11.38 3.38
N GLN A 134 -0.74 11.75 2.15
CA GLN A 134 -0.37 13.12 1.78
C GLN A 134 -1.40 13.69 0.82
N THR A 135 -2.02 14.79 1.22
CA THR A 135 -2.96 15.58 0.42
C THR A 135 -2.36 16.94 0.09
N PRO A 136 -2.97 17.73 -0.81
CA PRO A 136 -2.57 19.14 -1.03
C PRO A 136 -2.83 20.06 0.19
N TRP A 137 -3.58 19.62 1.19
CA TRP A 137 -3.99 20.43 2.35
C TRP A 137 -3.23 20.01 3.61
N GLN A 138 -2.31 20.86 4.05
CA GLN A 138 -1.42 20.56 5.19
C GLN A 138 -2.18 20.29 6.50
N GLU A 139 -3.24 21.04 6.77
CA GLU A 139 -4.05 20.89 7.99
C GLU A 139 -4.67 19.47 8.08
N ILE A 140 -5.13 18.94 6.93
CA ILE A 140 -5.67 17.58 6.84
C ILE A 140 -4.55 16.55 7.02
N ASN A 141 -3.35 16.81 6.48
CA ASN A 141 -2.23 15.88 6.58
C ASN A 141 -1.80 15.64 8.04
N ASP A 142 -1.85 16.66 8.89
CA ASP A 142 -1.50 16.55 10.31
C ASP A 142 -2.50 15.63 11.07
N GLU A 143 -3.78 15.73 10.75
CA GLU A 143 -4.83 14.84 11.28
C GLU A 143 -4.64 13.40 10.77
N LEU A 144 -4.50 13.23 9.45
CA LEU A 144 -4.30 11.93 8.83
C LEU A 144 -3.04 11.21 9.33
N SER A 145 -1.97 11.93 9.60
CA SER A 145 -0.74 11.35 10.17
C SER A 145 -1.01 10.71 11.55
N THR A 146 -1.84 11.36 12.37
CA THR A 146 -2.26 10.81 13.67
C THR A 146 -3.12 9.56 13.48
N GLU A 147 -4.08 9.58 12.56
CA GLU A 147 -4.94 8.43 12.27
C GLU A 147 -4.14 7.26 11.71
N CYS A 148 -3.21 7.51 10.78
CA CYS A 148 -2.31 6.50 10.24
C CYS A 148 -1.46 5.85 11.33
N ALA A 149 -0.95 6.62 12.29
CA ALA A 149 -0.18 6.10 13.42
C ALA A 149 -1.02 5.20 14.33
N LEU A 150 -2.29 5.54 14.57
CA LEU A 150 -3.21 4.70 15.33
C LEU A 150 -3.52 3.38 14.59
N LEU A 151 -3.77 3.45 13.28
CA LEU A 151 -3.97 2.27 12.44
C LEU A 151 -2.73 1.37 12.43
N ASP A 152 -1.54 1.94 12.33
CA ASP A 152 -0.28 1.20 12.42
C ASP A 152 -0.15 0.45 13.74
N ALA A 153 -0.50 1.09 14.86
CA ALA A 153 -0.45 0.45 16.17
C ALA A 153 -1.44 -0.72 16.27
N VAL A 154 -2.63 -0.58 15.72
CA VAL A 154 -3.65 -1.66 15.69
C VAL A 154 -3.18 -2.82 14.82
N ILE A 155 -2.74 -2.54 13.59
CA ILE A 155 -2.33 -3.57 12.62
C ILE A 155 -1.07 -4.31 13.11
N ALA A 156 -0.14 -3.62 13.77
CA ALA A 156 1.08 -4.25 14.30
C ALA A 156 0.78 -5.37 15.30
N GLY A 157 -0.36 -5.31 15.99
CA GLY A 157 -0.81 -6.32 16.94
C GLY A 157 -1.60 -7.48 16.32
N TRP A 158 -1.94 -7.44 15.04
CA TRP A 158 -2.76 -8.49 14.43
C TRP A 158 -2.01 -9.81 14.27
N THR A 159 -2.65 -10.88 14.72
CA THR A 159 -2.30 -12.25 14.33
C THR A 159 -2.84 -12.54 12.92
N PRO A 160 -2.35 -13.60 12.23
CA PRO A 160 -2.91 -14.01 10.93
C PRO A 160 -4.43 -14.20 10.96
N SER A 161 -4.98 -14.80 12.02
CA SER A 161 -6.44 -15.00 12.17
C SER A 161 -7.21 -13.68 12.36
N GLN A 162 -6.62 -12.69 13.01
CA GLN A 162 -7.22 -11.36 13.16
C GLN A 162 -7.15 -10.55 11.86
N ALA A 163 -6.13 -10.79 11.08
CA ALA A 163 -5.99 -10.15 9.76
C ALA A 163 -6.94 -10.74 8.70
N GLU A 164 -7.48 -11.94 8.94
CA GLU A 164 -8.47 -12.60 8.06
C GLU A 164 -9.91 -12.13 8.35
N ALA A 165 -10.21 -11.72 9.56
CA ALA A 165 -11.55 -11.32 10.01
C ALA A 165 -11.97 -9.96 9.45
#